data_c85442cc905f28bb6a1e8a9d7abb6055
#
_entry.id   c85442cc905f28bb6a1e8a9d7abb6055
#
_cell.length_a   1.000
_cell.length_b   1.000
_cell.length_c   1.000
_cell.angle_alpha   90.00
_cell.angle_beta   90.00
_cell.angle_gamma   90.00
#
_symmetry.space_group_name_H-M   'P 1'
#
loop_
_entity.id
_entity.type
_entity.pdbx_description
1 polymer ?
#
loop_
_entity_poly.entity_id
_entity_poly.type
_entity_poly.pdbx_seq_one_letter_code
_entity_poly.pdbx_strand_id
1 'polypeptide(L)'
;MDLSHGKYLAVDYGDVRTGLADCDPSGLIASGIGTVSPGGMRNTAILVAEEARKRGCRRIIVGLPKNMDGSEGPRADVIKAFVAILSELTELPIDLADERMTTMEAYRFLDGSGTYGKKRKGVIDTLSAQIILQDYLDRERAGRR
;
A
#
# COMPACT_ATOMS: atom_id res chain seq x y z
N MET A 1 14.32 26.45 3.39
CA MET A 1 14.20 25.12 3.97
C MET A 1 12.90 24.46 3.52
N ASP A 2 12.99 23.26 3.03
CA ASP A 2 11.82 22.52 2.62
C ASP A 2 11.17 21.89 3.85
N LEU A 3 9.95 22.31 4.18
CA LEU A 3 9.19 21.75 5.29
C LEU A 3 8.22 20.65 4.83
N SER A 4 8.25 20.31 3.57
CA SER A 4 7.37 19.30 3.01
C SER A 4 7.79 17.92 3.52
N HIS A 5 6.80 17.14 3.95
CA HIS A 5 6.98 15.73 4.26
C HIS A 5 7.34 14.95 2.99
N GLY A 6 6.76 15.33 1.87
CA GLY A 6 6.85 14.62 0.64
C GLY A 6 5.77 13.55 0.52
N LYS A 7 5.57 13.06 -0.69
CA LYS A 7 4.53 12.08 -0.97
C LYS A 7 5.07 10.67 -0.79
N TYR A 8 4.23 9.79 -0.28
CA TYR A 8 4.50 8.35 -0.23
C TYR A 8 3.50 7.65 -1.13
N LEU A 9 3.90 6.52 -1.68
CA LEU A 9 3.01 5.64 -2.44
C LEU A 9 2.79 4.37 -1.63
N ALA A 10 1.55 4.02 -1.38
CA ALA A 10 1.21 2.77 -0.71
C ALA A 10 0.69 1.76 -1.71
N VAL A 11 1.04 0.51 -1.49
CA VAL A 11 0.75 -0.59 -2.38
C VAL A 11 0.16 -1.74 -1.57
N ASP A 12 -1.02 -2.18 -1.97
CA ASP A 12 -1.61 -3.42 -1.47
C ASP A 12 -1.52 -4.43 -2.60
N TYR A 13 -0.45 -5.22 -2.59
CA TYR A 13 -0.16 -6.15 -3.69
C TYR A 13 -1.13 -7.32 -3.69
N GLY A 14 -1.78 -7.55 -4.83
CA GLY A 14 -2.64 -8.71 -5.06
C GLY A 14 -2.23 -9.44 -6.34
N ASP A 15 -2.54 -10.72 -6.40
CA ASP A 15 -2.18 -11.56 -7.55
C ASP A 15 -2.91 -11.14 -8.82
N VAL A 16 -4.14 -10.66 -8.68
CA VAL A 16 -4.97 -10.23 -9.80
C VAL A 16 -4.99 -8.70 -9.89
N ARG A 17 -5.22 -8.02 -8.76
CA ARG A 17 -5.29 -6.56 -8.70
C ARG A 17 -4.40 -6.06 -7.59
N THR A 18 -3.79 -4.90 -7.80
CA THR A 18 -2.97 -4.23 -6.80
C THR A 18 -3.58 -2.87 -6.55
N GLY A 19 -3.88 -2.57 -5.29
CA GLY A 19 -4.40 -1.28 -4.87
C GLY A 19 -3.30 -0.28 -4.64
N LEU A 20 -3.54 0.97 -5.00
CA LEU A 20 -2.58 2.06 -4.87
C LEU A 20 -3.22 3.25 -4.16
N ALA A 21 -2.43 3.91 -3.34
CA ALA A 21 -2.82 5.17 -2.68
C ALA A 21 -1.59 6.06 -2.57
N ASP A 22 -1.80 7.36 -2.55
CA ASP A 22 -0.74 8.30 -2.24
C ASP A 22 -1.22 9.29 -1.19
N CYS A 23 -0.35 10.21 -0.77
CA CYS A 23 -0.73 11.21 0.20
C CYS A 23 -0.41 12.61 -0.34
N ASP A 24 -0.91 13.61 0.37
CA ASP A 24 -0.56 15.00 0.08
C ASP A 24 0.91 15.26 0.44
N PRO A 25 1.51 16.32 -0.10
CA PRO A 25 2.93 16.62 0.20
C PRO A 25 3.23 16.87 1.68
N SER A 26 2.23 17.23 2.48
CA SER A 26 2.44 17.43 3.92
C SER A 26 2.44 16.13 4.71
N GLY A 27 2.03 15.02 4.10
CA GLY A 27 1.98 13.73 4.77
C GLY A 27 0.86 13.57 5.78
N LEU A 28 -0.25 14.29 5.58
CA LEU A 28 -1.38 14.24 6.51
C LEU A 28 -2.48 13.29 6.07
N ILE A 29 -2.84 13.31 4.80
CA ILE A 29 -4.03 12.62 4.32
C ILE A 29 -3.68 11.67 3.18
N ALA A 30 -4.06 10.41 3.33
CA ALA A 30 -3.96 9.42 2.27
C ALA A 30 -5.19 9.47 1.38
N SER A 31 -4.99 9.30 0.08
CA SER A 31 -6.04 9.25 -0.92
C SER A 31 -5.87 8.04 -1.81
N GLY A 32 -6.96 7.34 -2.10
CA GLY A 32 -6.91 6.21 -3.01
C GLY A 32 -6.68 6.66 -4.44
N ILE A 33 -5.79 5.97 -5.13
CA ILE A 33 -5.54 6.21 -6.56
C ILE A 33 -6.40 5.31 -7.41
N GLY A 34 -6.50 4.03 -7.04
CA GLY A 34 -7.24 3.03 -7.79
C GLY A 34 -6.54 1.69 -7.74
N THR A 35 -6.90 0.82 -8.66
CA THR A 35 -6.26 -0.49 -8.79
C THR A 35 -5.63 -0.63 -10.16
N VAL A 36 -4.60 -1.48 -10.23
CA VAL A 36 -3.93 -1.81 -11.49
C VAL A 36 -3.86 -3.33 -11.63
N SER A 37 -3.87 -3.82 -12.85
CA SER A 37 -3.86 -5.26 -13.14
C SER A 37 -2.99 -5.53 -14.37
N PRO A 38 -1.68 -5.23 -14.30
CA PRO A 38 -0.82 -5.39 -15.47
C PRO A 38 -0.47 -6.84 -15.82
N GLY A 39 -0.82 -7.79 -14.93
CA GLY A 39 -0.52 -9.19 -15.13
C GLY A 39 0.91 -9.54 -14.77
N GLY A 40 1.06 -10.31 -13.68
CA GLY A 40 2.35 -10.79 -13.22
C GLY A 40 3.04 -9.87 -12.24
N MET A 41 3.83 -10.47 -11.37
CA MET A 41 4.51 -9.76 -10.29
C MET A 41 5.50 -8.72 -10.82
N ARG A 42 6.30 -9.09 -11.82
CA ARG A 42 7.30 -8.18 -12.37
C ARG A 42 6.66 -6.99 -13.07
N ASN A 43 5.61 -7.22 -13.85
CA ASN A 43 4.90 -6.14 -14.51
C ASN A 43 4.26 -5.19 -13.49
N THR A 44 3.74 -5.72 -12.41
CA THR A 44 3.17 -4.92 -11.34
C THR A 44 4.27 -4.07 -10.68
N ALA A 45 5.43 -4.66 -10.42
CA ALA A 45 6.55 -3.92 -9.82
C ALA A 45 7.01 -2.78 -10.74
N ILE A 46 7.10 -3.04 -12.05
CA ILE A 46 7.47 -2.01 -13.02
C ILE A 46 6.48 -0.84 -12.97
N LEU A 47 5.20 -1.16 -12.97
CA LEU A 47 4.15 -0.14 -12.94
C LEU A 47 4.20 0.67 -11.66
N VAL A 48 4.41 0.02 -10.51
CA VAL A 48 4.50 0.69 -9.22
C VAL A 48 5.70 1.64 -9.20
N ALA A 49 6.85 1.19 -9.68
CA ALA A 49 8.04 2.05 -9.74
C ALA A 49 7.80 3.29 -10.61
N GLU A 50 7.12 3.10 -11.74
CA GLU A 50 6.79 4.21 -12.63
C GLU A 50 5.80 5.18 -12.00
N GLU A 51 4.78 4.67 -11.31
CA GLU A 51 3.79 5.52 -10.64
C GLU A 51 4.45 6.34 -9.53
N ALA A 52 5.33 5.73 -8.76
CA ALA A 52 6.05 6.46 -7.72
C ALA A 52 6.88 7.60 -8.31
N ARG A 53 7.54 7.35 -9.44
CA ARG A 53 8.35 8.37 -10.11
C ARG A 53 7.48 9.49 -10.68
N LYS A 54 6.40 9.13 -11.38
CA LYS A 54 5.51 10.13 -12.00
C LYS A 54 4.86 11.03 -10.97
N ARG A 55 4.56 10.49 -9.80
CA ARG A 55 3.88 11.25 -8.73
C ARG A 55 4.84 11.98 -7.82
N GLY A 56 6.15 11.82 -8.05
CA GLY A 56 7.14 12.47 -7.21
C GLY A 56 7.19 11.93 -5.80
N CYS A 57 6.86 10.64 -5.63
CA CYS A 57 6.91 10.01 -4.33
C CYS A 57 8.35 9.80 -3.90
N ARG A 58 8.59 9.89 -2.59
CA ARG A 58 9.92 9.73 -2.02
C ARG A 58 10.07 8.44 -1.22
N ARG A 59 9.01 7.67 -1.07
CA ARG A 59 9.01 6.40 -0.34
C ARG A 59 7.85 5.55 -0.82
N ILE A 60 8.04 4.24 -0.80
CA ILE A 60 6.99 3.29 -1.14
C ILE A 60 6.69 2.46 0.12
N ILE A 61 5.42 2.31 0.44
CA ILE A 61 4.95 1.53 1.58
C ILE A 61 4.20 0.33 1.03
N VAL A 62 4.60 -0.88 1.39
CA VAL A 62 3.94 -2.10 0.94
C VAL A 62 3.33 -2.81 2.13
N GLY A 63 2.05 -3.13 2.05
CA GLY A 63 1.37 -3.85 3.12
C GLY A 63 1.90 -5.27 3.27
N LEU A 64 2.18 -5.68 4.50
CA LEU A 64 2.66 -7.02 4.81
C LEU A 64 1.65 -7.72 5.71
N PRO A 65 0.95 -8.75 5.20
CA PRO A 65 0.01 -9.48 6.04
C PRO A 65 0.75 -10.35 7.06
N LYS A 66 0.26 -10.32 8.29
CA LYS A 66 0.78 -11.16 9.37
C LYS A 66 -0.38 -11.82 10.09
N ASN A 67 -0.10 -12.97 10.69
CA ASN A 67 -1.06 -13.61 11.59
C ASN A 67 -1.19 -12.79 12.87
N MET A 68 -2.27 -12.99 13.60
CA MET A 68 -2.53 -12.21 14.82
C MET A 68 -1.45 -12.36 15.88
N ASP A 69 -0.75 -13.50 15.88
CA ASP A 69 0.34 -13.74 16.83
C ASP A 69 1.68 -13.12 16.39
N GLY A 70 1.69 -12.43 15.24
CA GLY A 70 2.90 -11.81 14.71
C GLY A 70 3.69 -12.67 13.74
N SER A 71 3.34 -13.94 13.60
CA SER A 71 4.01 -14.81 12.64
C SER A 71 3.64 -14.46 11.22
N GLU A 72 4.51 -14.83 10.29
CA GLU A 72 4.30 -14.59 8.86
C GLU A 72 3.94 -15.89 8.17
N GLY A 73 2.90 -15.84 7.34
CA GLY A 73 2.47 -16.97 6.56
C GLY A 73 2.97 -16.91 5.12
N PRO A 74 2.47 -17.82 4.26
CA PRO A 74 2.90 -17.87 2.84
C PRO A 74 2.68 -16.56 2.10
N ARG A 75 1.64 -15.83 2.43
CA ARG A 75 1.36 -14.55 1.77
C ARG A 75 2.47 -13.52 2.03
N ALA A 76 3.06 -13.53 3.21
CA ALA A 76 4.18 -12.65 3.52
C ALA A 76 5.37 -12.93 2.60
N ASP A 77 5.63 -14.20 2.29
CA ASP A 77 6.71 -14.57 1.38
C ASP A 77 6.47 -14.02 -0.03
N VAL A 78 5.22 -14.05 -0.49
CA VAL A 78 4.84 -13.47 -1.78
C VAL A 78 5.13 -11.97 -1.80
N ILE A 79 4.74 -11.27 -0.73
CA ILE A 79 4.95 -9.82 -0.64
C ILE A 79 6.46 -9.50 -0.62
N LYS A 80 7.25 -10.28 0.11
CA LYS A 80 8.69 -10.08 0.16
C LYS A 80 9.35 -10.30 -1.20
N ALA A 81 8.85 -11.29 -1.96
CA ALA A 81 9.33 -11.51 -3.33
C ALA A 81 9.02 -10.31 -4.23
N PHE A 82 7.81 -9.75 -4.10
CA PHE A 82 7.42 -8.55 -4.82
C PHE A 82 8.35 -7.38 -4.48
N VAL A 83 8.60 -7.16 -3.19
CA VAL A 83 9.47 -6.08 -2.72
C VAL A 83 10.89 -6.26 -3.25
N ALA A 84 11.39 -7.49 -3.30
CA ALA A 84 12.73 -7.76 -3.85
C ALA A 84 12.84 -7.32 -5.32
N ILE A 85 11.82 -7.63 -6.12
CA ILE A 85 11.78 -7.20 -7.52
C ILE A 85 11.68 -5.68 -7.61
N LEU A 86 10.77 -5.09 -6.81
CA LEU A 86 10.56 -3.65 -6.82
C LEU A 86 11.84 -2.89 -6.44
N SER A 87 12.59 -3.41 -5.48
CA SER A 87 13.82 -2.76 -5.01
C SER A 87 14.90 -2.68 -6.10
N GLU A 88 14.84 -3.56 -7.10
CA GLU A 88 15.74 -3.50 -8.24
C GLU A 88 15.33 -2.44 -9.26
N LEU A 89 14.09 -1.97 -9.19
CA LEU A 89 13.50 -1.07 -10.18
C LEU A 89 13.40 0.37 -9.71
N THR A 90 13.67 0.63 -8.44
CA THR A 90 13.60 1.97 -7.88
C THR A 90 14.69 2.15 -6.84
N GLU A 91 15.16 3.39 -6.67
CA GLU A 91 16.10 3.73 -5.62
C GLU A 91 15.39 4.22 -4.36
N LEU A 92 14.06 4.35 -4.41
CA LEU A 92 13.31 4.83 -3.27
C LEU A 92 13.34 3.81 -2.12
N PRO A 93 13.37 4.28 -0.88
CA PRO A 93 13.20 3.36 0.26
C PRO A 93 11.83 2.70 0.20
N ILE A 94 11.78 1.43 0.56
CA ILE A 94 10.56 0.65 0.59
C ILE A 94 10.38 0.15 2.01
N ASP A 95 9.26 0.50 2.64
CA ASP A 95 8.93 0.02 3.98
C ASP A 95 7.76 -0.96 3.91
N LEU A 96 7.79 -1.94 4.79
CA LEU A 96 6.69 -2.87 4.96
C LEU A 96 5.80 -2.38 6.11
N ALA A 97 4.50 -2.35 5.87
CA ALA A 97 3.53 -1.95 6.90
C ALA A 97 2.78 -3.18 7.37
N ASP A 98 2.81 -3.43 8.68
CA ASP A 98 2.12 -4.57 9.30
C ASP A 98 0.62 -4.35 9.24
N GLU A 99 -0.07 -5.14 8.41
CA GLU A 99 -1.52 -5.00 8.19
C GLU A 99 -2.35 -5.33 9.43
N ARG A 100 -1.81 -6.10 10.40
CA ARG A 100 -2.54 -6.34 11.66
C ARG A 100 -2.82 -5.05 12.42
N MET A 101 -1.99 -4.05 12.20
CA MET A 101 -2.04 -2.79 12.94
C MET A 101 -2.93 -1.76 12.26
N THR A 102 -3.58 -2.11 11.15
CA THR A 102 -4.45 -1.21 10.41
C THR A 102 -5.91 -1.41 10.83
N THR A 103 -6.78 -0.53 10.34
CA THR A 103 -8.21 -0.64 10.58
C THR A 103 -8.88 -1.62 9.63
N MET A 104 -8.23 -2.73 9.35
CA MET A 104 -8.71 -3.74 8.40
C MET A 104 -10.02 -4.39 8.81
N GLU A 105 -10.35 -4.41 10.10
CA GLU A 105 -11.63 -4.95 10.54
C GLU A 105 -12.80 -4.10 10.06
N ALA A 106 -12.66 -2.78 10.12
CA ALA A 106 -13.68 -1.89 9.57
C ALA A 106 -13.83 -2.12 8.07
N TYR A 107 -12.73 -2.37 7.40
CA TYR A 107 -12.66 -2.69 5.99
C TYR A 107 -13.40 -3.99 5.67
N ARG A 108 -13.19 -5.03 6.47
CA ARG A 108 -13.91 -6.30 6.32
C ARG A 108 -15.40 -6.14 6.56
N PHE A 109 -15.77 -5.26 7.46
CA PHE A 109 -17.16 -4.93 7.71
C PHE A 109 -17.79 -4.34 6.44
N LEU A 110 -17.10 -3.44 5.77
CA LEU A 110 -17.56 -2.89 4.50
C LEU A 110 -17.68 -3.98 3.43
N ASP A 111 -16.81 -4.98 3.47
CA ASP A 111 -16.88 -6.11 2.56
C ASP A 111 -18.20 -6.89 2.73
N GLY A 112 -18.75 -6.92 3.94
CA GLY A 112 -20.04 -7.56 4.21
C GLY A 112 -21.24 -6.70 3.87
N SER A 113 -21.07 -5.47 3.38
CA SER A 113 -22.15 -4.50 3.28
C SER A 113 -23.01 -4.58 2.03
N GLY A 114 -22.77 -5.54 1.12
CA GLY A 114 -23.64 -5.79 -0.01
C GLY A 114 -23.22 -5.26 -1.35
N THR A 115 -22.00 -4.77 -1.50
CA THR A 115 -21.42 -4.45 -2.81
C THR A 115 -20.79 -5.72 -3.40
N TYR A 116 -21.10 -6.06 -4.64
CA TYR A 116 -20.72 -7.35 -5.21
C TYR A 116 -19.91 -7.22 -6.48
N GLY A 117 -19.09 -8.25 -6.78
CA GLY A 117 -18.41 -8.44 -8.04
C GLY A 117 -17.09 -7.69 -8.16
N LYS A 118 -16.65 -7.50 -9.41
CA LYS A 118 -15.34 -6.87 -9.69
C LYS A 118 -15.24 -5.44 -9.20
N LYS A 119 -16.33 -4.70 -9.31
CA LYS A 119 -16.37 -3.30 -8.86
C LYS A 119 -16.12 -3.21 -7.36
N ARG A 120 -16.75 -4.09 -6.59
CA ARG A 120 -16.56 -4.18 -5.16
C ARG A 120 -15.11 -4.48 -4.82
N LYS A 121 -14.50 -5.48 -5.49
CA LYS A 121 -13.11 -5.86 -5.23
C LYS A 121 -12.15 -4.71 -5.53
N GLY A 122 -12.39 -3.96 -6.61
CA GLY A 122 -11.57 -2.80 -6.94
C GLY A 122 -11.64 -1.70 -5.88
N VAL A 123 -12.83 -1.43 -5.37
CA VAL A 123 -13.03 -0.46 -4.29
C VAL A 123 -12.32 -0.92 -3.03
N ILE A 124 -12.43 -2.19 -2.70
CA ILE A 124 -11.80 -2.78 -1.51
C ILE A 124 -10.28 -2.67 -1.58
N ASP A 125 -9.68 -3.02 -2.72
CA ASP A 125 -8.24 -2.97 -2.88
C ASP A 125 -7.71 -1.53 -2.77
N THR A 126 -8.45 -0.56 -3.31
CA THR A 126 -8.11 0.85 -3.20
C THR A 126 -8.17 1.32 -1.76
N LEU A 127 -9.24 0.94 -1.04
CA LEU A 127 -9.39 1.27 0.38
C LEU A 127 -8.30 0.65 1.22
N SER A 128 -7.89 -0.59 0.93
CA SER A 128 -6.79 -1.24 1.64
C SER A 128 -5.51 -0.41 1.57
N ALA A 129 -5.13 0.00 0.37
CA ALA A 129 -3.92 0.80 0.18
C ALA A 129 -4.04 2.14 0.93
N GLN A 130 -5.21 2.77 0.87
CA GLN A 130 -5.45 4.04 1.55
C GLN A 130 -5.34 3.88 3.07
N ILE A 131 -5.92 2.83 3.63
CA ILE A 131 -5.86 2.56 5.07
C ILE A 131 -4.44 2.27 5.52
N ILE A 132 -3.72 1.46 4.76
CA ILE A 132 -2.31 1.16 5.03
C ILE A 132 -1.51 2.45 5.13
N LEU A 133 -1.70 3.33 4.16
CA LEU A 133 -0.95 4.57 4.11
C LEU A 133 -1.35 5.52 5.24
N GLN A 134 -2.65 5.68 5.51
CA GLN A 134 -3.10 6.57 6.56
C GLN A 134 -2.57 6.13 7.93
N ASP A 135 -2.61 4.84 8.22
CA ASP A 135 -2.06 4.32 9.47
C ASP A 135 -0.56 4.56 9.56
N TYR A 136 0.15 4.37 8.46
CA TYR A 136 1.59 4.61 8.41
C TYR A 136 1.91 6.08 8.70
N LEU A 137 1.18 6.99 8.07
CA LEU A 137 1.36 8.44 8.27
C LEU A 137 1.06 8.84 9.71
N ASP A 138 -0.01 8.30 10.28
CA ASP A 138 -0.42 8.63 11.65
C ASP A 138 0.63 8.17 12.66
N ARG A 139 1.18 6.98 12.47
CA ARG A 139 2.23 6.44 13.34
C ARG A 139 3.52 7.23 13.20
N GLU A 140 3.86 7.61 11.98
CA GLU A 140 5.05 8.40 11.74
C GLU A 140 4.97 9.73 12.47
N ARG A 141 3.81 10.40 12.41
CA ARG A 141 3.61 11.65 13.13
C ARG A 141 3.68 11.46 14.65
N ALA A 142 3.08 10.39 15.16
CA ALA A 142 3.12 10.10 16.60
C ALA A 142 4.54 9.84 17.08
N GLY A 143 5.35 9.18 16.26
CA GLY A 143 6.74 8.89 16.61
C GLY A 143 7.67 10.08 16.62
N ARG A 144 7.23 11.23 16.07
CA ARG A 144 8.04 12.43 16.02
C ARG A 144 7.92 13.32 17.27
N ARG A 145 7.08 12.94 18.18
CA ARG A 145 6.85 13.75 19.39
C ARG A 145 7.92 13.53 20.44
#